data_5b297ba5ed38582897689877a688f07c
#
_entry.id   5b297ba5ed38582897689877a688f07c
#
_cell.length_a   1.000
_cell.length_b   1.000
_cell.length_c   1.000
_cell.angle_alpha   90.00
_cell.angle_beta   90.00
_cell.angle_gamma   90.00
#
_symmetry.space_group_name_H-M   'P 1'
#
loop_
_entity.id
_entity.type
_entity.pdbx_description
1 polymer ?
#
loop_
_entity_poly.entity_id
_entity_poly.type
_entity_poly.pdbx_seq_one_letter_code
_entity_poly.pdbx_strand_id
1 'polypeptide(L)'
;FGSDYEHNYYEIELPLKITRPSLLNQNNINIERLVWPEENEINLDIQELLSLKSERNRLNIDVTTPFSKLSSNGNYTLKIVGRPNMSTVLNFMLGVRNPLSIDRGDKSACVWFNELRLTDFDKTKGWAANANLNLKLSDFATVSSSARYTSVGFGSIQQRISERTREERLQYDASANINLDKF
;
A
#
# COMPACT_ATOMS: atom_id res chain seq x y z
N PHE A 1 -3.21 11.32 -7.49
CA PHE A 1 -3.91 10.08 -7.82
C PHE A 1 -5.04 9.80 -6.84
N GLY A 2 -6.09 9.18 -7.29
CA GLY A 2 -7.26 8.91 -6.48
C GLY A 2 -8.45 8.43 -7.29
N SER A 3 -9.63 8.49 -6.69
CA SER A 3 -10.89 8.19 -7.38
C SER A 3 -11.33 9.33 -8.30
N ASP A 4 -10.95 10.55 -7.95
CA ASP A 4 -11.22 11.74 -8.74
C ASP A 4 -10.14 12.79 -8.43
N TYR A 5 -9.79 13.65 -9.39
CA TYR A 5 -8.69 14.61 -9.27
C TYR A 5 -9.09 15.95 -8.67
N GLU A 6 -10.38 16.19 -8.41
CA GLU A 6 -10.88 17.44 -7.83
C GLU A 6 -11.15 17.32 -6.34
N HIS A 7 -11.80 16.23 -5.91
CA HIS A 7 -12.35 16.12 -4.58
C HIS A 7 -11.81 14.95 -3.75
N ASN A 8 -11.24 13.90 -4.37
CA ASN A 8 -10.81 12.69 -3.67
C ASN A 8 -9.47 12.17 -4.19
N TYR A 9 -8.38 12.78 -3.74
CA TYR A 9 -7.05 12.44 -4.22
C TYR A 9 -5.96 12.56 -3.15
N TYR A 10 -4.86 11.88 -3.41
CA TYR A 10 -3.57 12.14 -2.82
C TYR A 10 -2.68 12.87 -3.83
N GLU A 11 -1.88 13.80 -3.37
CA GLU A 11 -0.88 14.52 -4.15
C GLU A 11 0.48 14.38 -3.46
N ILE A 12 1.50 14.15 -4.27
CA ILE A 12 2.90 14.12 -3.83
C ILE A 12 3.61 15.23 -4.60
N GLU A 13 4.18 16.17 -3.89
CA GLU A 13 4.92 17.28 -4.47
C GLU A 13 6.40 17.14 -4.11
N LEU A 14 7.25 17.16 -5.15
CA LEU A 14 8.69 17.06 -5.05
C LEU A 14 9.33 18.30 -5.66
N PRO A 15 10.25 19.01 -4.95
CA PRO A 15 11.08 20.05 -5.55
C PRO A 15 12.02 19.44 -6.59
N LEU A 16 11.86 19.83 -7.88
CA LEU A 16 12.67 19.27 -8.95
C LEU A 16 14.05 19.94 -9.02
N LYS A 17 15.08 19.10 -9.11
CA LYS A 17 16.44 19.51 -9.46
C LYS A 17 16.58 19.53 -10.98
N ILE A 18 16.82 20.70 -11.55
CA ILE A 18 16.92 20.91 -13.00
C ILE A 18 18.36 20.67 -13.45
N THR A 19 18.54 19.81 -14.45
CA THR A 19 19.84 19.60 -15.10
C THR A 19 20.22 20.82 -15.93
N ARG A 20 21.41 21.37 -15.71
CA ARG A 20 21.91 22.50 -16.51
C ARG A 20 22.53 22.00 -17.81
N PRO A 21 22.19 22.58 -18.96
CA PRO A 21 22.72 22.15 -20.27
C PRO A 21 24.25 22.14 -20.35
N SER A 22 24.92 23.06 -19.64
CA SER A 22 26.39 23.15 -19.60
C SER A 22 27.06 21.92 -18.99
N LEU A 23 26.38 21.13 -18.21
CA LEU A 23 26.89 19.90 -17.61
C LEU A 23 26.89 18.71 -18.58
N LEU A 24 26.05 18.76 -19.61
CA LEU A 24 25.92 17.67 -20.61
C LEU A 24 27.07 17.64 -21.61
N ASN A 25 27.82 18.73 -21.74
CA ASN A 25 28.97 18.85 -22.67
C ASN A 25 30.31 18.39 -22.05
N GLN A 26 30.30 17.94 -20.82
CA GLN A 26 31.50 17.41 -20.16
C GLN A 26 31.56 15.91 -20.41
N ASN A 27 32.75 15.41 -20.82
CA ASN A 27 33.04 13.95 -20.89
C ASN A 27 33.02 13.35 -19.47
N ASN A 28 31.87 13.37 -18.84
CA ASN A 28 31.71 12.97 -17.45
C ASN A 28 31.10 11.56 -17.41
N ILE A 29 31.73 10.66 -16.71
CA ILE A 29 31.33 9.25 -16.50
C ILE A 29 29.94 9.16 -15.83
N ASN A 30 29.39 10.26 -15.31
CA ASN A 30 28.13 10.28 -14.57
C ASN A 30 27.02 11.06 -15.28
N ILE A 31 27.02 11.12 -16.63
CA ILE A 31 25.98 11.84 -17.40
C ILE A 31 24.58 11.31 -17.04
N GLU A 32 24.43 10.02 -16.84
CA GLU A 32 23.15 9.38 -16.46
C GLU A 32 22.58 9.98 -15.16
N ARG A 33 23.40 10.16 -14.13
CA ARG A 33 22.99 10.79 -12.86
C ARG A 33 22.70 12.29 -12.98
N LEU A 34 23.28 12.95 -13.97
CA LEU A 34 23.00 14.34 -14.24
C LEU A 34 21.65 14.53 -14.95
N VAL A 35 21.30 13.59 -15.83
CA VAL A 35 20.01 13.57 -16.55
C VAL A 35 18.87 13.04 -15.68
N TRP A 36 19.17 12.03 -14.85
CA TRP A 36 18.27 11.41 -13.87
C TRP A 36 18.82 11.59 -12.45
N PRO A 37 18.70 12.78 -11.86
CA PRO A 37 19.14 12.97 -10.48
C PRO A 37 18.27 12.12 -9.53
N GLU A 38 18.92 11.44 -8.60
CA GLU A 38 18.22 10.61 -7.59
C GLU A 38 17.26 11.45 -6.74
N GLU A 39 17.55 12.74 -6.59
CA GLU A 39 16.67 13.66 -5.86
C GLU A 39 15.32 13.89 -6.54
N ASN A 40 15.22 13.59 -7.84
CA ASN A 40 13.96 13.67 -8.59
C ASN A 40 13.18 12.35 -8.59
N GLU A 41 13.69 11.31 -7.95
CA GLU A 41 12.98 10.05 -7.77
C GLU A 41 11.96 10.17 -6.64
N ILE A 42 10.73 9.74 -6.90
CA ILE A 42 9.70 9.59 -5.86
C ILE A 42 9.66 8.11 -5.47
N ASN A 43 10.21 7.81 -4.31
CA ASN A 43 10.12 6.50 -3.67
C ASN A 43 9.39 6.68 -2.32
N LEU A 44 8.13 6.27 -2.29
CA LEU A 44 7.25 6.53 -1.17
C LEU A 44 6.55 5.26 -0.69
N ASP A 45 6.60 5.02 0.61
CA ASP A 45 5.80 3.98 1.25
C ASP A 45 4.31 4.39 1.25
N ILE A 46 3.46 3.51 0.74
CA ILE A 46 1.99 3.70 0.74
C ILE A 46 1.47 3.90 2.17
N GLN A 47 2.13 3.33 3.18
CA GLN A 47 1.73 3.51 4.59
C GLN A 47 1.81 4.99 5.02
N GLU A 48 2.70 5.78 4.44
CA GLU A 48 2.76 7.22 4.75
C GLU A 48 1.48 7.95 4.32
N LEU A 49 0.89 7.57 3.18
CA LEU A 49 -0.37 8.14 2.71
C LEU A 49 -1.55 7.72 3.59
N LEU A 50 -1.55 6.48 4.06
CA LEU A 50 -2.58 5.99 4.99
C LEU A 50 -2.45 6.68 6.35
N SER A 51 -1.22 6.90 6.83
CA SER A 51 -0.95 7.61 8.07
C SER A 51 -1.35 9.08 7.98
N LEU A 52 -1.12 9.74 6.84
CA LEU A 52 -1.57 11.10 6.57
C LEU A 52 -3.10 11.23 6.70
N LYS A 53 -3.84 10.28 6.13
CA LYS A 53 -5.30 10.22 6.25
C LYS A 53 -5.76 10.04 7.70
N SER A 54 -5.11 9.14 8.42
CA SER A 54 -5.40 8.88 9.83
C SER A 54 -5.12 10.09 10.71
N GLU A 55 -4.02 10.80 10.47
CA GLU A 55 -3.64 12.00 11.20
C GLU A 55 -4.63 13.15 10.97
N ARG A 56 -5.03 13.42 9.72
CA ARG A 56 -6.07 14.37 9.41
C ARG A 56 -7.36 14.07 10.17
N ASN A 57 -7.79 12.81 10.17
CA ASN A 57 -9.01 12.39 10.86
C ASN A 57 -8.89 12.55 12.37
N ARG A 58 -7.74 12.26 12.96
CA ARG A 58 -7.45 12.45 14.39
C ARG A 58 -7.52 13.92 14.80
N LEU A 59 -7.07 14.81 13.91
CA LEU A 59 -7.12 16.27 14.12
C LEU A 59 -8.50 16.88 13.85
N ASN A 60 -9.49 16.07 13.44
CA ASN A 60 -10.84 16.50 13.07
C ASN A 60 -10.87 17.59 11.98
N ILE A 61 -9.89 17.57 11.07
CA ILE A 61 -9.87 18.51 9.94
C ILE A 61 -10.92 18.06 8.93
N ASP A 62 -11.69 19.04 8.43
CA ASP A 62 -12.71 18.78 7.43
C ASP A 62 -12.12 18.09 6.20
N VAL A 63 -12.82 17.09 5.68
CA VAL A 63 -12.34 16.27 4.58
C VAL A 63 -12.18 17.04 3.26
N THR A 64 -12.92 18.11 3.07
CA THR A 64 -12.84 18.97 1.90
C THR A 64 -11.66 19.94 1.97
N THR A 65 -11.11 20.16 3.18
CA THR A 65 -9.94 21.01 3.38
C THR A 65 -8.67 20.23 3.04
N PRO A 66 -7.81 20.76 2.14
CA PRO A 66 -6.53 20.12 1.85
C PRO A 66 -5.67 20.02 3.12
N PHE A 67 -5.22 18.82 3.44
CA PHE A 67 -4.30 18.58 4.55
C PHE A 67 -2.96 18.13 4.00
N SER A 68 -1.88 18.80 4.40
CA SER A 68 -0.54 18.53 3.90
C SER A 68 0.44 18.28 5.04
N LYS A 69 1.41 17.40 4.78
CA LYS A 69 2.51 17.10 5.68
C LYS A 69 3.77 16.78 4.88
N LEU A 70 4.92 17.03 5.45
CA LEU A 70 6.18 16.57 4.91
C LEU A 70 6.31 15.06 5.11
N SER A 71 6.85 14.34 4.12
CA SER A 71 7.15 12.91 4.22
C SER A 71 8.18 12.63 5.32
N SER A 72 8.28 11.38 5.74
CA SER A 72 9.22 10.96 6.80
C SER A 72 10.68 11.21 6.43
N ASN A 73 11.03 11.10 5.14
CA ASN A 73 12.36 11.40 4.62
C ASN A 73 12.62 12.89 4.36
N GLY A 74 11.60 13.75 4.50
CA GLY A 74 11.71 15.20 4.29
C GLY A 74 11.76 15.65 2.83
N ASN A 75 11.67 14.75 1.86
CA ASN A 75 11.87 15.09 0.45
C ASN A 75 10.58 15.48 -0.28
N TYR A 76 9.43 15.05 0.22
CA TYR A 76 8.14 15.25 -0.45
C TYR A 76 7.17 15.99 0.46
N THR A 77 6.31 16.80 -0.13
CA THR A 77 5.10 17.26 0.52
C THR A 77 3.95 16.34 0.10
N LEU A 78 3.37 15.68 1.08
CA LEU A 78 2.21 14.80 0.91
C LEU A 78 0.95 15.58 1.20
N LYS A 79 -0.05 15.51 0.33
CA LYS A 79 -1.33 16.19 0.49
C LYS A 79 -2.48 15.22 0.27
N ILE A 80 -3.54 15.38 1.05
CA ILE A 80 -4.78 14.64 0.92
C ILE A 80 -5.95 15.60 0.84
N VAL A 81 -6.89 15.31 -0.07
CA VAL A 81 -8.18 15.98 -0.20
C VAL A 81 -9.27 14.91 -0.26
N GLY A 82 -10.38 15.15 0.41
CA GLY A 82 -11.51 14.22 0.39
C GLY A 82 -11.27 12.92 1.13
N ARG A 83 -11.86 11.86 0.62
CA ARG A 83 -11.77 10.49 1.15
C ARG A 83 -11.20 9.52 0.12
N PRO A 84 -9.99 9.76 -0.42
CA PRO A 84 -9.45 8.86 -1.42
C PRO A 84 -9.28 7.44 -0.86
N ASN A 85 -9.45 6.45 -1.74
CA ASN A 85 -9.30 5.04 -1.44
C ASN A 85 -8.20 4.44 -2.33
N MET A 86 -7.17 3.89 -1.71
CA MET A 86 -6.05 3.27 -2.42
C MET A 86 -6.44 2.00 -3.19
N SER A 87 -7.53 1.34 -2.79
CA SER A 87 -8.02 0.14 -3.49
C SER A 87 -8.76 0.46 -4.80
N THR A 88 -9.17 1.71 -4.98
CA THR A 88 -9.96 2.18 -6.13
C THR A 88 -9.36 3.43 -6.74
N VAL A 89 -8.07 3.37 -7.07
CA VAL A 89 -7.41 4.45 -7.82
C VAL A 89 -7.83 4.34 -9.28
N LEU A 90 -8.57 5.33 -9.76
CA LEU A 90 -9.07 5.40 -11.13
C LEU A 90 -8.26 6.38 -11.97
N ASN A 91 -7.72 7.41 -11.35
CA ASN A 91 -7.02 8.49 -12.03
C ASN A 91 -5.60 8.66 -11.49
N PHE A 92 -4.68 8.87 -12.41
CA PHE A 92 -3.31 9.23 -12.13
C PHE A 92 -2.94 10.45 -12.97
N MET A 93 -2.45 11.51 -12.33
CA MET A 93 -2.05 12.75 -12.99
C MET A 93 -0.61 13.07 -12.63
N LEU A 94 0.17 13.45 -13.62
CA LEU A 94 1.51 13.99 -13.47
C LEU A 94 1.51 15.43 -13.98
N GLY A 95 2.24 16.29 -13.31
CA GLY A 95 2.32 17.69 -13.68
C GLY A 95 3.54 18.37 -13.09
N VAL A 96 3.84 19.54 -13.60
CA VAL A 96 4.91 20.41 -13.11
C VAL A 96 4.33 21.76 -12.76
N ARG A 97 4.73 22.29 -11.64
CA ARG A 97 4.30 23.59 -11.16
C ARG A 97 5.50 24.51 -10.89
N ASN A 98 5.41 25.74 -11.34
CA ASN A 98 6.34 26.80 -10.94
C ASN A 98 5.63 27.74 -9.95
N PRO A 99 5.82 27.57 -8.63
CA PRO A 99 5.11 28.37 -7.65
C PRO A 99 5.69 29.79 -7.60
N LEU A 100 4.84 30.78 -7.86
CA LEU A 100 5.20 32.20 -7.82
C LEU A 100 5.73 32.70 -6.46
N SER A 101 5.41 31.96 -5.39
CA SER A 101 5.91 32.24 -4.04
C SER A 101 7.39 31.94 -3.87
N ILE A 102 7.96 31.06 -4.68
CA ILE A 102 9.36 30.65 -4.60
C ILE A 102 10.20 31.44 -5.62
N ASP A 103 9.72 31.51 -6.84
CA ASP A 103 10.41 32.23 -7.92
C ASP A 103 9.38 32.86 -8.88
N ARG A 104 9.51 34.14 -9.11
CA ARG A 104 8.62 34.88 -10.02
C ARG A 104 9.09 34.86 -11.48
N GLY A 105 10.22 34.23 -11.75
CA GLY A 105 10.77 34.13 -13.10
C GLY A 105 10.10 33.00 -13.89
N ASP A 106 9.89 33.24 -15.17
CA ASP A 106 9.47 32.23 -16.10
C ASP A 106 10.55 31.14 -16.24
N LYS A 107 10.16 29.90 -16.19
CA LYS A 107 11.04 28.74 -16.37
C LYS A 107 10.71 28.05 -17.68
N SER A 108 11.72 27.88 -18.52
CA SER A 108 11.63 26.98 -19.67
C SER A 108 12.33 25.68 -19.31
N ALA A 109 11.58 24.59 -19.25
CA ALA A 109 12.10 23.28 -18.91
C ALA A 109 11.37 22.20 -19.72
N CYS A 110 12.10 21.15 -20.08
CA CYS A 110 11.54 19.92 -20.60
C CYS A 110 11.59 18.90 -19.47
N VAL A 111 10.46 18.29 -19.15
CA VAL A 111 10.36 17.31 -18.06
C VAL A 111 9.97 15.97 -18.64
N TRP A 112 10.74 14.97 -18.31
CA TRP A 112 10.50 13.59 -18.72
C TRP A 112 10.01 12.79 -17.52
N PHE A 113 8.92 12.08 -17.70
CA PHE A 113 8.42 11.11 -16.74
C PHE A 113 8.80 9.73 -17.24
N ASN A 114 9.42 8.93 -16.38
CA ASN A 114 9.85 7.60 -16.77
C ASN A 114 8.77 6.57 -16.40
N GLU A 115 8.87 5.99 -15.25
CA GLU A 115 8.18 4.77 -14.89
C GLU A 115 7.41 4.96 -13.58
N LEU A 116 6.17 4.48 -13.56
CA LEU A 116 5.42 4.31 -12.32
C LEU A 116 5.27 2.81 -12.07
N ARG A 117 5.77 2.35 -10.92
CA ARG A 117 5.64 0.97 -10.52
C ARG A 117 5.39 0.84 -9.02
N LEU A 118 4.68 -0.21 -8.66
CA LEU A 118 4.62 -0.68 -7.30
C LEU A 118 5.75 -1.67 -7.08
N THR A 119 6.46 -1.51 -5.98
CA THR A 119 7.52 -2.42 -5.53
C THR A 119 7.17 -3.00 -4.18
N ASP A 120 8.00 -3.90 -3.67
CA ASP A 120 7.89 -4.47 -2.33
C ASP A 120 6.51 -5.06 -2.01
N PHE A 121 5.97 -5.82 -2.96
CA PHE A 121 4.75 -6.58 -2.73
C PHE A 121 4.90 -7.47 -1.49
N ASP A 122 3.86 -7.50 -0.69
CA ASP A 122 3.79 -8.39 0.47
C ASP A 122 4.01 -9.84 0.01
N LYS A 123 5.15 -10.41 0.43
CA LYS A 123 5.57 -11.79 0.12
C LYS A 123 5.25 -12.74 1.26
N THR A 124 4.43 -12.32 2.22
CA THR A 124 4.03 -13.16 3.34
C THR A 124 3.44 -14.46 2.82
N LYS A 125 4.07 -15.56 3.23
CA LYS A 125 3.61 -16.90 2.83
C LYS A 125 2.41 -17.29 3.68
N GLY A 126 1.26 -17.42 3.04
CA GLY A 126 0.08 -17.97 3.68
C GLY A 126 0.20 -19.49 3.82
N TRP A 127 -0.28 -20.00 4.94
CA TRP A 127 -0.38 -21.44 5.19
C TRP A 127 -1.73 -21.78 5.82
N ALA A 128 -2.14 -23.03 5.65
CA ALA A 128 -3.32 -23.55 6.30
C ALA A 128 -3.01 -24.94 6.86
N ALA A 129 -3.68 -25.26 7.93
CA ALA A 129 -3.63 -26.57 8.55
C ALA A 129 -5.03 -27.05 8.86
N ASN A 130 -5.26 -28.35 8.76
CA ASN A 130 -6.46 -29.02 9.24
C ASN A 130 -6.06 -30.25 10.04
N ALA A 131 -6.76 -30.48 11.13
CA ALA A 131 -6.62 -31.67 11.96
C ALA A 131 -8.00 -32.26 12.21
N ASN A 132 -8.11 -33.58 12.11
CA ASN A 132 -9.33 -34.31 12.42
C ASN A 132 -8.99 -35.46 13.38
N LEU A 133 -9.74 -35.58 14.44
CA LEU A 133 -9.62 -36.62 15.42
C LEU A 133 -10.95 -37.34 15.57
N ASN A 134 -10.96 -38.66 15.40
CA ASN A 134 -12.11 -39.48 15.65
C ASN A 134 -11.70 -40.62 16.59
N LEU A 135 -12.32 -40.67 17.74
CA LEU A 135 -12.09 -41.67 18.77
C LEU A 135 -13.36 -42.45 18.98
N LYS A 136 -13.23 -43.75 18.90
CA LYS A 136 -14.29 -44.68 19.27
C LYS A 136 -13.88 -45.42 20.53
N LEU A 137 -14.57 -45.17 21.62
CA LEU A 137 -14.32 -45.76 22.94
C LEU A 137 -15.26 -46.96 23.10
N SER A 138 -14.93 -48.05 22.42
CA SER A 138 -15.75 -49.25 22.37
C SER A 138 -17.22 -48.92 22.08
N ASP A 139 -18.15 -49.44 22.86
CA ASP A 139 -19.59 -49.18 22.74
C ASP A 139 -20.06 -48.01 23.62
N PHE A 140 -19.13 -47.44 24.40
CA PHE A 140 -19.44 -46.39 25.39
C PHE A 140 -19.59 -45.02 24.78
N ALA A 141 -18.63 -44.57 23.94
CA ALA A 141 -18.67 -43.25 23.37
C ALA A 141 -17.95 -43.14 22.04
N THR A 142 -18.38 -42.17 21.23
CA THR A 142 -17.65 -41.69 20.03
C THR A 142 -17.39 -40.23 20.17
N VAL A 143 -16.13 -39.82 20.05
CA VAL A 143 -15.70 -38.41 20.09
C VAL A 143 -15.13 -38.05 18.76
N SER A 144 -15.64 -36.96 18.16
CA SER A 144 -15.13 -36.40 16.91
C SER A 144 -14.71 -34.97 17.16
N SER A 145 -13.52 -34.58 16.73
CA SER A 145 -13.07 -33.23 16.78
C SER A 145 -12.38 -32.84 15.49
N SER A 146 -12.63 -31.64 15.01
CA SER A 146 -11.95 -31.05 13.85
C SER A 146 -11.46 -29.66 14.18
N ALA A 147 -10.29 -29.31 13.64
CA ALA A 147 -9.73 -27.98 13.72
C ALA A 147 -9.19 -27.57 12.35
N ARG A 148 -9.49 -26.36 11.93
CA ARG A 148 -8.97 -25.74 10.71
C ARG A 148 -8.41 -24.38 11.02
N TYR A 149 -7.18 -24.16 10.56
CA TYR A 149 -6.51 -22.87 10.65
C TYR A 149 -6.13 -22.39 9.27
N THR A 150 -6.31 -21.09 9.02
CA THR A 150 -5.90 -20.42 7.77
C THR A 150 -5.26 -19.09 8.13
N SER A 151 -4.02 -18.87 7.68
CA SER A 151 -3.30 -17.60 7.90
C SER A 151 -3.59 -16.59 6.80
N VAL A 152 -3.25 -15.33 7.08
CA VAL A 152 -3.23 -14.27 6.06
C VAL A 152 -2.32 -14.69 4.88
N GLY A 153 -2.73 -14.37 3.66
CA GLY A 153 -1.98 -14.69 2.44
C GLY A 153 -2.17 -16.10 1.92
N PHE A 154 -2.98 -16.93 2.59
CA PHE A 154 -3.30 -18.26 2.08
C PHE A 154 -4.28 -18.19 0.90
N GLY A 155 -4.00 -18.96 -0.12
CA GLY A 155 -4.84 -19.08 -1.31
C GLY A 155 -4.28 -20.11 -2.28
N SER A 156 -5.03 -20.43 -3.33
CA SER A 156 -4.56 -21.36 -4.36
C SER A 156 -3.39 -20.75 -5.17
N ILE A 157 -2.58 -21.61 -5.78
CA ILE A 157 -1.44 -21.20 -6.61
C ILE A 157 -1.90 -20.30 -7.78
N GLN A 158 -3.11 -20.48 -8.26
CA GLN A 158 -3.68 -19.74 -9.38
C GLN A 158 -4.29 -18.40 -8.96
N GLN A 159 -4.53 -18.20 -7.67
CA GLN A 159 -5.09 -16.96 -7.13
C GLN A 159 -4.04 -15.86 -7.12
N ARG A 160 -4.45 -14.67 -7.59
CA ARG A 160 -3.62 -13.46 -7.47
C ARG A 160 -3.42 -13.10 -6.00
N ILE A 161 -2.31 -12.44 -5.68
CA ILE A 161 -1.99 -12.04 -4.30
C ILE A 161 -3.10 -11.17 -3.69
N SER A 162 -3.73 -10.31 -4.49
CA SER A 162 -4.84 -9.45 -4.08
C SER A 162 -6.14 -10.21 -3.73
N GLU A 163 -6.29 -11.44 -4.20
CA GLU A 163 -7.48 -12.28 -4.01
C GLU A 163 -7.31 -13.30 -2.87
N ARG A 164 -6.11 -13.41 -2.31
CA ARG A 164 -5.81 -14.34 -1.21
C ARG A 164 -6.45 -13.87 0.09
N THR A 165 -6.61 -14.80 1.03
CA THR A 165 -7.19 -14.54 2.35
C THR A 165 -6.43 -13.43 3.05
N ARG A 166 -7.14 -12.38 3.50
CA ARG A 166 -6.58 -11.25 4.24
C ARG A 166 -6.83 -11.32 5.73
N GLU A 167 -7.51 -12.35 6.18
CA GLU A 167 -7.88 -12.57 7.57
C GLU A 167 -7.30 -13.89 8.07
N GLU A 168 -6.96 -13.91 9.33
CA GLU A 168 -6.62 -15.12 10.04
C GLU A 168 -7.92 -15.77 10.52
N ARG A 169 -8.07 -17.07 10.26
CA ARG A 169 -9.28 -17.81 10.65
C ARG A 169 -8.92 -19.11 11.36
N LEU A 170 -9.45 -19.27 12.56
CA LEU A 170 -9.43 -20.51 13.32
C LEU A 170 -10.87 -21.00 13.48
N GLN A 171 -11.11 -22.21 13.05
CA GLN A 171 -12.38 -22.93 13.26
C GLN A 171 -12.08 -24.22 13.99
N TYR A 172 -12.89 -24.55 14.97
CA TYR A 172 -12.85 -25.84 15.65
C TYR A 172 -14.27 -26.32 15.93
N ASP A 173 -14.45 -27.63 15.82
CA ASP A 173 -15.66 -28.34 16.13
C ASP A 173 -15.32 -29.53 16.99
N ALA A 174 -16.15 -29.80 18.00
CA ALA A 174 -16.04 -30.99 18.82
C ALA A 174 -17.43 -31.56 19.13
N SER A 175 -17.57 -32.83 18.97
CA SER A 175 -18.80 -33.56 19.31
C SER A 175 -18.48 -34.83 20.05
N ALA A 176 -19.33 -35.21 21.00
CA ALA A 176 -19.25 -36.46 21.74
C ALA A 176 -20.64 -37.09 21.82
N ASN A 177 -20.74 -38.34 21.39
CA ASN A 177 -21.93 -39.17 21.55
C ASN A 177 -21.62 -40.21 22.62
N ILE A 178 -22.39 -40.23 23.70
CA ILE A 178 -22.22 -41.12 24.84
C ILE A 178 -23.46 -42.01 24.98
N ASN A 179 -23.27 -43.31 25.01
CA ASN A 179 -24.33 -44.29 25.20
C ASN A 179 -24.48 -44.55 26.70
N LEU A 180 -25.45 -43.88 27.34
CA LEU A 180 -25.69 -43.97 28.79
C LEU A 180 -26.37 -45.30 29.20
N ASP A 181 -26.92 -46.03 28.27
CA ASP A 181 -27.54 -47.34 28.47
C ASP A 181 -26.53 -48.48 28.77
N LYS A 182 -25.24 -48.14 28.68
CA LYS A 182 -24.13 -49.08 28.92
C LYS A 182 -23.47 -48.92 30.31
N PHE A 183 -24.10 -48.15 31.19
CA PHE A 183 -23.68 -48.01 32.59
C PHE A 183 -24.40 -49.01 33.52
#